data_f8c25fe87a34fd5b388c1cc741608ab3
#
_entry.id   f8c25fe87a34fd5b388c1cc741608ab3
#
_cell.length_a   1.000
_cell.length_b   1.000
_cell.length_c   1.000
_cell.angle_alpha   90.00
_cell.angle_beta   90.00
_cell.angle_gamma   90.00
#
_symmetry.space_group_name_H-M   'P 1'
#
loop_
_entity.id
_entity.type
_entity.pdbx_description
1 polymer ?
#
loop_
_entity_poly.entity_id
_entity_poly.type
_entity_poly.pdbx_seq_one_letter_code
_entity_poly.pdbx_strand_id
1 'polypeptide(L)' 'MTLQQYMMFIYKWNPNRETVIIDARTHKRVEWNDLPENMNRIVLHIYPNESTITLYLGDKMEVEHE' A
#
# COMPACT_ATOMS: atom_id res chain seq x y z
N MET A 1 3.68 7.36 5.31
CA MET A 1 4.52 6.47 4.45
C MET A 1 3.80 6.22 3.14
N THR A 2 4.55 6.12 2.07
CA THR A 2 3.98 5.77 0.76
C THR A 2 4.00 4.27 0.58
N LEU A 3 3.26 3.80 -0.41
CA LEU A 3 3.28 2.38 -0.75
C LEU A 3 4.68 1.94 -1.13
N GLN A 4 5.42 2.78 -1.85
CA GLN A 4 6.80 2.45 -2.22
C GLN A 4 7.65 2.20 -0.98
N GLN A 5 7.52 3.06 0.02
CA GLN A 5 8.29 2.88 1.25
C GLN A 5 7.90 1.59 1.96
N TYR A 6 6.61 1.28 2.00
CA TYR A 6 6.17 0.02 2.59
C TYR A 6 6.80 -1.17 1.87
N MET A 7 6.73 -1.16 0.54
CA MET A 7 7.26 -2.28 -0.23
C MET A 7 8.76 -2.42 -0.09
N MET A 8 9.48 -1.31 0.06
CA MET A 8 10.93 -1.36 0.21
C MET A 8 11.37 -1.79 1.60
N PHE A 9 10.66 -1.36 2.63
CA PHE A 9 11.16 -1.50 4.00
C PHE A 9 10.40 -2.49 4.85
N ILE A 10 9.14 -2.76 4.56
CA ILE A 10 8.33 -3.59 5.45
C ILE A 10 7.89 -4.89 4.79
N TYR A 11 7.56 -4.84 3.51
CA TYR A 11 7.01 -6.00 2.82
C TYR A 11 7.90 -7.25 2.96
N LYS A 12 9.18 -7.08 2.81
CA LYS A 12 10.12 -8.20 2.83
C LYS A 12 10.25 -8.85 4.21
N TRP A 13 9.80 -8.19 5.25
CA TRP A 13 9.88 -8.73 6.60
C TRP A 13 8.67 -9.58 6.96
N ASN A 14 7.73 -9.72 6.03
CA ASN A 14 6.50 -10.47 6.27
C ASN A 14 6.27 -11.52 5.18
N PRO A 15 7.21 -12.44 4.98
CA PRO A 15 7.13 -13.37 3.86
C PRO A 15 6.01 -14.40 3.99
N ASN A 16 5.51 -14.60 5.21
CA ASN A 16 4.48 -15.60 5.45
C ASN A 16 3.06 -15.04 5.41
N ARG A 17 2.92 -13.76 5.07
CA ARG A 17 1.62 -13.11 5.02
C ARG A 17 1.35 -12.58 3.63
N GLU A 18 0.13 -12.79 3.18
CA GLU A 18 -0.30 -12.21 1.91
C GLU A 18 -0.57 -10.73 2.10
N THR A 19 -0.09 -9.90 1.19
CA THR A 19 -0.35 -8.47 1.23
C THR A 19 -1.55 -8.16 0.36
N VAL A 20 -2.57 -7.56 0.97
CA VAL A 20 -3.79 -7.14 0.27
C VAL A 20 -3.83 -5.63 0.30
N ILE A 21 -3.97 -5.01 -0.87
CA ILE A 21 -3.94 -3.57 -1.00
C ILE A 21 -5.32 -3.10 -1.45
N ILE A 22 -5.91 -2.19 -0.68
CA ILE A 22 -7.27 -1.71 -0.90
C ILE A 22 -7.21 -0.20 -1.11
N ASP A 23 -7.94 0.29 -2.10
CA ASP A 23 -8.13 1.72 -2.28
C ASP A 23 -9.14 2.19 -1.24
N ALA A 24 -8.71 3.08 -0.34
CA ALA A 24 -9.56 3.51 0.76
C ALA A 24 -10.79 4.26 0.30
N ARG A 25 -10.72 4.91 -0.87
CA ARG A 25 -11.83 5.70 -1.37
C ARG A 25 -12.91 4.82 -2.00
N THR A 26 -12.52 3.82 -2.78
CA THR A 26 -13.47 3.01 -3.52
C THR A 26 -13.70 1.64 -2.90
N HIS A 27 -12.87 1.25 -1.95
CA HIS A 27 -12.86 -0.08 -1.32
C HIS A 27 -12.57 -1.20 -2.31
N LYS A 28 -11.97 -0.86 -3.43
CA LYS A 28 -11.58 -1.87 -4.42
C LYS A 28 -10.15 -2.29 -4.20
N ARG A 29 -9.89 -3.56 -4.49
CA ARG A 29 -8.55 -4.09 -4.36
C ARG A 29 -7.66 -3.56 -5.48
N VAL A 30 -6.44 -3.17 -5.12
CA VAL A 30 -5.42 -2.75 -6.07
C VAL A 30 -4.63 -4.01 -6.47
N GLU A 31 -4.66 -4.34 -7.75
CA GLU A 31 -3.99 -5.55 -8.25
C GLU A 31 -2.50 -5.31 -8.39
N TRP A 32 -1.74 -6.42 -8.35
CA TRP A 32 -0.28 -6.33 -8.48
C TRP A 32 0.15 -5.65 -9.77
N ASN A 33 -0.61 -5.84 -10.85
CA ASN A 33 -0.29 -5.22 -12.13
C ASN A 33 -0.39 -3.70 -12.09
N ASP A 34 -1.16 -3.19 -11.15
CA ASP A 34 -1.38 -1.74 -11.03
C ASP A 34 -0.50 -1.10 -9.98
N LEU A 35 0.39 -1.87 -9.36
CA LEU A 35 1.25 -1.32 -8.31
C LEU A 35 2.13 -0.16 -8.76
N PRO A 36 2.78 -0.23 -9.93
CA PRO A 36 3.67 0.86 -10.31
C PRO A 36 3.00 2.23 -10.33
N GLU A 37 1.73 2.28 -10.73
CA GLU A 37 1.01 3.56 -10.77
C GLU A 37 0.56 4.03 -9.40
N ASN A 38 0.64 3.18 -8.39
CA ASN A 38 0.15 3.50 -7.06
C ASN A 38 1.26 3.65 -6.02
N MET A 39 2.51 3.56 -6.45
CA MET A 39 3.63 3.55 -5.51
C MET A 39 3.80 4.83 -4.71
N ASN A 40 3.34 5.95 -5.23
CA ASN A 40 3.45 7.22 -4.51
C ASN A 40 2.19 7.56 -3.72
N ARG A 41 1.26 6.62 -3.59
CA ARG A 41 0.07 6.82 -2.76
C ARG A 41 0.42 6.60 -1.30
N ILE A 42 -0.28 7.30 -0.44
CA ILE A 42 -0.04 7.23 1.00
C ILE A 42 -0.75 6.02 1.59
N VAL A 43 -0.03 5.28 2.43
CA VAL A 43 -0.64 4.18 3.18
C VAL A 43 -1.30 4.78 4.41
N LEU A 44 -2.63 4.74 4.45
CA LEU A 44 -3.40 5.33 5.54
C LEU A 44 -3.48 4.40 6.74
N HIS A 45 -3.72 3.12 6.49
CA HIS A 45 -3.90 2.14 7.56
C HIS A 45 -3.24 0.84 7.17
N ILE A 46 -2.75 0.13 8.19
CA ILE A 46 -2.16 -1.19 8.03
C ILE A 46 -2.86 -2.10 9.04
N TYR A 47 -3.50 -3.15 8.54
CA TYR A 47 -4.21 -4.10 9.40
C TYR A 47 -3.58 -5.48 9.26
N PRO A 48 -2.68 -5.85 10.19
CA PRO A 48 -2.06 -7.17 10.15
C PRO A 48 -3.01 -8.24 10.70
N ASN A 49 -2.90 -9.41 10.11
CA ASN A 49 -3.66 -10.59 10.50
C ASN A 49 -2.70 -11.76 10.54
N GLU A 50 -3.18 -12.93 10.95
CA GLU A 50 -2.30 -14.09 11.00
C GLU A 50 -1.75 -14.46 9.62
N SER A 51 -2.58 -14.39 8.61
CA SER A 51 -2.21 -14.82 7.26
C SER A 51 -2.14 -13.69 6.25
N THR A 52 -2.63 -12.49 6.59
CA THR A 52 -2.66 -11.37 5.65
C THR A 52 -2.28 -10.07 6.32
N ILE A 53 -1.83 -9.12 5.50
CA ILE A 53 -1.67 -7.74 5.93
C ILE A 53 -2.44 -6.91 4.91
N THR A 54 -3.42 -6.15 5.40
CA THR A 54 -4.25 -5.32 4.53
C THR A 54 -3.80 -3.88 4.63
N LEU A 55 -3.52 -3.26 3.50
CA LEU A 55 -3.12 -1.87 3.41
C LEU A 55 -4.25 -1.07 2.78
N TYR A 56 -4.54 0.09 3.34
CA TYR A 56 -5.51 1.02 2.76
C TYR A 56 -4.77 2.23 2.22
N LEU A 57 -4.91 2.47 0.92
CA LEU A 57 -4.21 3.55 0.26
C LEU A 57 -5.09 4.79 0.14
N GLY A 58 -4.50 5.92 0.46
CA GLY A 58 -5.14 7.21 0.24
C GLY A 58 -4.70 7.82 -1.08
N ASP A 59 -4.70 9.15 -1.13
CA ASP A 59 -4.30 9.87 -2.33
C ASP A 59 -2.80 9.82 -2.53
N LYS A 60 -2.36 10.23 -3.70
CA LYS A 60 -0.96 10.35 -4.00
C LYS A 60 -0.35 11.44 -3.13
N MET A 61 0.89 11.21 -2.73
CA MET A 61 1.62 12.24 -2.02
C MET A 61 1.87 13.39 -2.99
N GLU A 62 1.45 14.58 -2.59
CA GLU A 62 1.67 15.75 -3.41
C GLU A 62 3.10 16.24 -3.26
N VAL A 63 3.72 16.52 -4.40
CA VAL A 63 5.04 17.11 -4.42
C VAL A 63 4.87 18.56 -4.84
N GLU A 64 5.28 19.46 -3.97
CA GLU A 64 5.20 20.87 -4.30
C GLU A 64 6.29 21.24 -5.28
N HIS A 65 5.89 21.95 -6.31
CA HIS A 65 6.82 22.44 -7.31
C HIS A 65 6.93 23.95 -7.17
N GLU A 66 8.10 24.38 -6.96
CA GLU A 66 8.38 25.80 -6.79
C GLU A 66 8.78 26.46 -8.07
#